data_2da9b70e730b4048135a9f0d5c9ef761
#
_entry.id   2da9b70e730b4048135a9f0d5c9ef761
#
_cell.length_a   1.000
_cell.length_b   1.000
_cell.length_c   1.000
_cell.angle_alpha   90.00
_cell.angle_beta   90.00
_cell.angle_gamma   90.00
#
_symmetry.space_group_name_H-M   'P 1'
#
loop_
_entity.id
_entity.type
_entity.pdbx_description
1 polymer ?
#
loop_
_entity_poly.entity_id
_entity_poly.type
_entity_poly.pdbx_seq_one_letter_code
_entity_poly.pdbx_strand_id
1 'polypeptide(L)'
;MDVIGVPFERTLVAVVLAVACVCAGAQTADSYAQQRSVAVALEQQGRFAEAEAAFQAILKSHPDDAQACANIGFLESQQQHYPEAIRYYRRAAVLKPGLPGLQMNLGLALFKAGRMKEAAAAFLPLYRATDPASADAQRLRLLIGMADYGAEDYAAAVPYLRDAMARDPQNLPYRLVLAHSCLWSKQYQCVLDVYHQILSLNAESAEADMLAGEAYDEMRDDNDAIQQFRNAVKVDPKVPGVHFGLGYLLWCRNDLEEAAQQFQLEAANVPRDAQAVAYWADSELRLNQPEAARPLVERALQLNDAQDLPWLDLGILDSSAGHNDDAIRDFKRAEHLAPSDAQVHWRLARLYLSLGRRSEAQAEFAKTKNLNKAENEQLVEKLRPQPSTDGTH
;
A
#
# COMPACT_ATOMS: atom_id res chain seq x y z
N MET A 1 60.70 56.17 -51.76
CA MET A 1 60.87 55.51 -50.45
C MET A 1 59.54 55.50 -49.76
N ASP A 2 59.02 54.32 -49.68
CA ASP A 2 57.68 53.97 -49.40
C ASP A 2 57.38 54.28 -47.91
N VAL A 3 56.14 54.79 -47.60
CA VAL A 3 55.57 54.79 -46.30
C VAL A 3 54.19 54.14 -46.41
N ILE A 4 54.10 53.01 -45.78
CA ILE A 4 52.99 52.03 -45.68
C ILE A 4 51.77 52.70 -45.03
N GLY A 5 50.67 52.74 -45.81
CA GLY A 5 49.34 53.08 -45.29
C GLY A 5 48.71 51.88 -44.58
N VAL A 6 48.48 51.97 -43.33
CA VAL A 6 47.69 51.02 -42.53
C VAL A 6 46.17 51.33 -42.70
N PRO A 7 45.30 50.43 -43.06
CA PRO A 7 43.90 50.76 -43.29
C PRO A 7 43.15 50.95 -42.01
N PHE A 8 42.82 52.20 -41.68
CA PHE A 8 42.04 52.66 -40.49
C PHE A 8 40.56 52.19 -40.50
N GLU A 9 40.07 51.68 -41.58
CA GLU A 9 38.68 51.25 -41.74
C GLU A 9 38.33 49.89 -41.10
N ARG A 10 39.30 48.96 -40.97
CA ARG A 10 39.02 47.63 -40.43
C ARG A 10 38.88 47.63 -38.89
N THR A 11 39.53 48.54 -38.20
CA THR A 11 39.43 48.64 -36.72
C THR A 11 38.13 49.29 -36.28
N LEU A 12 37.56 50.23 -37.00
CA LEU A 12 36.29 50.88 -36.66
C LEU A 12 35.09 49.94 -36.83
N VAL A 13 35.09 49.09 -37.87
CA VAL A 13 34.02 48.08 -38.10
C VAL A 13 34.04 47.00 -37.01
N ALA A 14 35.24 46.59 -36.58
CA ALA A 14 35.33 45.58 -35.50
C ALA A 14 34.85 46.10 -34.14
N VAL A 15 35.15 47.38 -33.83
CA VAL A 15 34.69 48.01 -32.58
C VAL A 15 33.19 48.29 -32.59
N VAL A 16 32.62 48.71 -33.74
CA VAL A 16 31.17 48.93 -33.89
C VAL A 16 30.40 47.62 -33.81
N LEU A 17 30.91 46.52 -34.41
CA LEU A 17 30.32 45.18 -34.30
C LEU A 17 30.40 44.64 -32.86
N ALA A 18 31.51 44.86 -32.12
CA ALA A 18 31.67 44.46 -30.76
C ALA A 18 30.72 45.22 -29.80
N VAL A 19 30.57 46.54 -30.00
CA VAL A 19 29.64 47.38 -29.21
C VAL A 19 28.20 47.03 -29.55
N ALA A 20 27.85 46.76 -30.80
CA ALA A 20 26.50 46.32 -31.20
C ALA A 20 26.14 44.95 -30.60
N CYS A 21 27.09 44.00 -30.57
CA CYS A 21 26.92 42.70 -29.91
C CYS A 21 26.72 42.84 -28.38
N VAL A 22 27.47 43.74 -27.73
CA VAL A 22 27.34 43.99 -26.28
C VAL A 22 26.01 44.68 -25.98
N CYS A 23 25.59 45.65 -26.79
CA CYS A 23 24.28 46.30 -26.59
C CYS A 23 23.11 45.36 -26.92
N ALA A 24 23.21 44.51 -27.92
CA ALA A 24 22.19 43.51 -28.24
C ALA A 24 22.11 42.44 -27.11
N GLY A 25 23.24 42.01 -26.58
CA GLY A 25 23.29 41.10 -25.43
C GLY A 25 22.69 41.69 -24.14
N ALA A 26 22.92 42.97 -23.88
CA ALA A 26 22.33 43.68 -22.75
C ALA A 26 20.81 43.85 -22.87
N GLN A 27 20.31 44.21 -24.06
CA GLN A 27 18.88 44.35 -24.33
C GLN A 27 18.13 43.01 -24.29
N THR A 28 18.74 41.91 -24.69
CA THR A 28 18.15 40.56 -24.57
C THR A 28 18.14 40.05 -23.12
N ALA A 29 19.18 40.38 -22.35
CA ALA A 29 19.24 40.04 -20.92
C ALA A 29 18.18 40.80 -20.12
N ASP A 30 17.98 42.10 -20.36
CA ASP A 30 16.95 42.91 -19.73
C ASP A 30 15.54 42.42 -20.10
N SER A 31 15.30 42.06 -21.36
CA SER A 31 14.04 41.50 -21.85
C SER A 31 13.73 40.16 -21.17
N TYR A 32 14.71 39.29 -21.03
CA TYR A 32 14.53 37.99 -20.33
C TYR A 32 14.24 38.16 -18.84
N ALA A 33 14.96 39.03 -18.14
CA ALA A 33 14.72 39.31 -16.73
C ALA A 33 13.31 39.87 -16.51
N GLN A 34 12.84 40.76 -17.39
CA GLN A 34 11.49 41.31 -17.38
C GLN A 34 10.42 40.25 -17.63
N GLN A 35 10.59 39.35 -18.61
CA GLN A 35 9.67 38.24 -18.88
C GLN A 35 9.53 37.34 -17.66
N ARG A 36 10.64 36.98 -17.00
CA ARG A 36 10.61 36.18 -15.76
C ARG A 36 9.89 36.89 -14.63
N SER A 37 10.12 38.20 -14.45
CA SER A 37 9.45 39.00 -13.42
C SER A 37 7.95 39.01 -13.61
N VAL A 38 7.48 39.17 -14.85
CA VAL A 38 6.07 39.12 -15.21
C VAL A 38 5.47 37.73 -14.92
N ALA A 39 6.13 36.66 -15.33
CA ALA A 39 5.66 35.30 -15.08
C ALA A 39 5.53 34.98 -13.58
N VAL A 40 6.52 35.39 -12.76
CA VAL A 40 6.48 35.22 -11.30
C VAL A 40 5.36 36.09 -10.68
N ALA A 41 5.15 37.31 -11.17
CA ALA A 41 4.09 38.18 -10.66
C ALA A 41 2.69 37.58 -10.95
N LEU A 42 2.48 36.98 -12.11
CA LEU A 42 1.27 36.25 -12.46
C LEU A 42 1.02 35.03 -11.54
N GLU A 43 2.08 34.27 -11.26
CA GLU A 43 2.06 33.14 -10.31
C GLU A 43 1.63 33.62 -8.91
N GLN A 44 2.23 34.69 -8.39
CA GLN A 44 1.90 35.27 -7.09
C GLN A 44 0.46 35.82 -7.02
N GLN A 45 -0.11 36.24 -8.13
CA GLN A 45 -1.50 36.68 -8.25
C GLN A 45 -2.50 35.50 -8.35
N GLY A 46 -2.02 34.26 -8.40
CA GLY A 46 -2.85 33.07 -8.60
C GLY A 46 -3.37 32.90 -10.04
N ARG A 47 -2.82 33.67 -11.00
CA ARG A 47 -3.18 33.60 -12.43
C ARG A 47 -2.37 32.49 -13.10
N PHE A 48 -2.60 31.23 -12.65
CA PHE A 48 -1.75 30.09 -12.96
C PHE A 48 -1.65 29.79 -14.47
N ALA A 49 -2.75 29.82 -15.20
CA ALA A 49 -2.72 29.57 -16.65
C ALA A 49 -1.91 30.61 -17.42
N GLU A 50 -2.00 31.89 -17.01
CA GLU A 50 -1.24 32.97 -17.65
C GLU A 50 0.26 32.92 -17.26
N ALA A 51 0.55 32.59 -16.00
CA ALA A 51 1.91 32.37 -15.54
C ALA A 51 2.57 31.21 -16.30
N GLU A 52 1.85 30.11 -16.47
CA GLU A 52 2.33 28.95 -17.23
C GLU A 52 2.63 29.31 -18.70
N ALA A 53 1.71 30.00 -19.38
CA ALA A 53 1.92 30.48 -20.73
C ALA A 53 3.17 31.38 -20.86
N ALA A 54 3.39 32.25 -19.85
CA ALA A 54 4.56 33.12 -19.79
C ALA A 54 5.86 32.31 -19.61
N PHE A 55 5.91 31.32 -18.69
CA PHE A 55 7.06 30.46 -18.53
C PHE A 55 7.30 29.57 -19.76
N GLN A 56 6.23 29.08 -20.42
CA GLN A 56 6.35 28.33 -21.68
C GLN A 56 6.94 29.21 -22.81
N ALA A 57 6.61 30.50 -22.87
CA ALA A 57 7.21 31.44 -23.81
C ALA A 57 8.72 31.63 -23.53
N ILE A 58 9.12 31.69 -22.25
CA ILE A 58 10.53 31.69 -21.85
C ILE A 58 11.23 30.41 -22.33
N LEU A 59 10.65 29.22 -22.15
CA LEU A 59 11.25 27.96 -22.58
C LEU A 59 11.36 27.82 -24.12
N LYS A 60 10.59 28.56 -24.92
CA LYS A 60 10.73 28.59 -26.37
C LYS A 60 12.03 29.29 -26.78
N SER A 61 12.41 30.36 -26.08
CA SER A 61 13.66 31.12 -26.36
C SER A 61 14.85 30.60 -25.55
N HIS A 62 14.62 30.03 -24.36
CA HIS A 62 15.64 29.51 -23.45
C HIS A 62 15.25 28.09 -23.00
N PRO A 63 15.40 27.08 -23.84
CA PRO A 63 14.92 25.72 -23.56
C PRO A 63 15.66 25.02 -22.40
N ASP A 64 16.77 25.55 -21.95
CA ASP A 64 17.61 25.09 -20.84
C ASP A 64 17.40 25.87 -19.52
N ASP A 65 16.36 26.71 -19.47
CA ASP A 65 16.01 27.41 -18.23
C ASP A 65 15.39 26.45 -17.19
N ALA A 66 16.25 25.95 -16.30
CA ALA A 66 15.85 25.06 -15.20
C ALA A 66 14.81 25.69 -14.26
N GLN A 67 14.89 27.02 -14.04
CA GLN A 67 13.94 27.71 -13.15
C GLN A 67 12.55 27.80 -13.79
N ALA A 68 12.48 28.12 -15.08
CA ALA A 68 11.21 28.13 -15.81
C ALA A 68 10.58 26.74 -15.83
N CYS A 69 11.37 25.67 -16.03
CA CYS A 69 10.88 24.30 -15.89
C CYS A 69 10.34 24.03 -14.48
N ALA A 70 11.05 24.42 -13.42
CA ALA A 70 10.63 24.20 -12.04
C ALA A 70 9.33 24.96 -11.71
N ASN A 71 9.18 26.20 -12.19
CA ASN A 71 7.99 26.99 -11.98
C ASN A 71 6.76 26.41 -12.73
N ILE A 72 6.91 25.95 -13.96
CA ILE A 72 5.83 25.22 -14.67
C ILE A 72 5.46 23.95 -13.86
N GLY A 73 6.45 23.17 -13.40
CA GLY A 73 6.19 22.01 -12.56
C GLY A 73 5.41 22.37 -11.29
N PHE A 74 5.69 23.51 -10.67
CA PHE A 74 4.92 24.02 -9.53
C PHE A 74 3.47 24.38 -9.92
N LEU A 75 3.27 25.11 -11.00
CA LEU A 75 1.94 25.50 -11.50
C LEU A 75 1.09 24.27 -11.84
N GLU A 76 1.66 23.27 -12.51
CA GLU A 76 1.01 21.99 -12.80
C GLU A 76 0.65 21.23 -11.50
N SER A 77 1.54 21.25 -10.49
CA SER A 77 1.24 20.66 -9.19
C SER A 77 0.08 21.35 -8.47
N GLN A 78 -0.05 22.67 -8.56
CA GLN A 78 -1.16 23.42 -7.99
C GLN A 78 -2.50 23.06 -8.67
N GLN A 79 -2.47 22.73 -9.95
CA GLN A 79 -3.61 22.27 -10.73
C GLN A 79 -3.86 20.75 -10.59
N GLN A 80 -3.08 20.05 -9.76
CA GLN A 80 -3.12 18.59 -9.53
C GLN A 80 -2.76 17.76 -10.78
N HIS A 81 -2.12 18.36 -11.78
CA HIS A 81 -1.57 17.67 -12.95
C HIS A 81 -0.18 17.08 -12.59
N TYR A 82 -0.16 16.15 -11.63
CA TYR A 82 1.08 15.62 -11.09
C TYR A 82 1.98 14.92 -12.10
N PRO A 83 1.49 14.18 -13.11
CA PRO A 83 2.36 13.58 -14.14
C PRO A 83 3.15 14.63 -14.92
N GLU A 84 2.52 15.74 -15.30
CA GLU A 84 3.13 16.88 -16.01
C GLU A 84 4.13 17.60 -15.09
N ALA A 85 3.74 17.86 -13.85
CA ALA A 85 4.61 18.45 -12.84
C ALA A 85 5.92 17.65 -12.67
N ILE A 86 5.81 16.34 -12.53
CA ILE A 86 6.95 15.42 -12.39
C ILE A 86 7.86 15.51 -13.62
N ARG A 87 7.30 15.57 -14.82
CA ARG A 87 8.07 15.70 -16.07
C ARG A 87 8.90 16.98 -16.08
N TYR A 88 8.29 18.11 -15.73
CA TYR A 88 8.97 19.41 -15.68
C TYR A 88 10.01 19.47 -14.56
N TYR A 89 9.71 18.97 -13.36
CA TYR A 89 10.69 18.90 -12.27
C TYR A 89 11.90 18.01 -12.64
N ARG A 90 11.69 16.86 -13.28
CA ARG A 90 12.78 16.02 -13.75
C ARG A 90 13.66 16.72 -14.80
N ARG A 91 13.03 17.46 -15.72
CA ARG A 91 13.77 18.27 -16.68
C ARG A 91 14.60 19.35 -15.98
N ALA A 92 14.02 20.07 -15.01
CA ALA A 92 14.74 21.03 -14.18
C ALA A 92 15.93 20.40 -13.43
N ALA A 93 15.74 19.18 -12.90
CA ALA A 93 16.78 18.45 -12.18
C ALA A 93 17.96 18.03 -13.07
N VAL A 94 17.69 17.70 -14.33
CA VAL A 94 18.75 17.41 -15.32
C VAL A 94 19.53 18.68 -15.67
N LEU A 95 18.83 19.80 -15.85
CA LEU A 95 19.44 21.08 -16.22
C LEU A 95 20.23 21.70 -15.05
N LYS A 96 19.70 21.61 -13.83
CA LYS A 96 20.31 22.17 -12.63
C LYS A 96 19.98 21.34 -11.40
N PRO A 97 20.74 20.28 -11.09
CA PRO A 97 20.44 19.36 -9.98
C PRO A 97 20.33 20.02 -8.60
N GLY A 98 21.10 21.09 -8.37
CA GLY A 98 21.14 21.82 -7.08
C GLY A 98 20.13 22.98 -6.99
N LEU A 99 19.08 23.02 -7.80
CA LEU A 99 18.08 24.08 -7.72
C LEU A 99 17.34 24.01 -6.37
N PRO A 100 17.30 25.10 -5.55
CA PRO A 100 16.65 25.08 -4.26
C PRO A 100 15.17 24.68 -4.32
N GLY A 101 14.73 23.82 -3.43
CA GLY A 101 13.35 23.34 -3.34
C GLY A 101 12.91 22.33 -4.41
N LEU A 102 13.70 22.16 -5.48
CA LEU A 102 13.31 21.32 -6.61
C LEU A 102 13.06 19.86 -6.19
N GLN A 103 13.99 19.29 -5.42
CA GLN A 103 13.90 17.88 -4.99
C GLN A 103 12.71 17.65 -4.04
N MET A 104 12.41 18.63 -3.16
CA MET A 104 11.23 18.59 -2.30
C MET A 104 9.95 18.61 -3.13
N ASN A 105 9.85 19.54 -4.09
CA ASN A 105 8.67 19.67 -4.94
C ASN A 105 8.46 18.43 -5.82
N LEU A 106 9.54 17.86 -6.37
CA LEU A 106 9.50 16.60 -7.10
C LEU A 106 8.98 15.45 -6.20
N GLY A 107 9.53 15.33 -4.99
CA GLY A 107 9.09 14.31 -4.02
C GLY A 107 7.62 14.44 -3.67
N LEU A 108 7.15 15.67 -3.42
CA LEU A 108 5.73 15.93 -3.12
C LEU A 108 4.81 15.63 -4.31
N ALA A 109 5.22 15.98 -5.54
CA ALA A 109 4.46 15.65 -6.74
C ALA A 109 4.39 14.14 -6.97
N LEU A 110 5.49 13.41 -6.75
CA LEU A 110 5.53 11.95 -6.79
C LEU A 110 4.60 11.32 -5.75
N PHE A 111 4.65 11.83 -4.51
CA PHE A 111 3.77 11.38 -3.42
C PHE A 111 2.30 11.56 -3.78
N LYS A 112 1.92 12.75 -4.25
CA LYS A 112 0.54 13.05 -4.66
C LYS A 112 0.08 12.26 -5.90
N ALA A 113 1.01 11.87 -6.76
CA ALA A 113 0.76 11.00 -7.92
C ALA A 113 0.65 9.51 -7.56
N GLY A 114 0.78 9.12 -6.28
CA GLY A 114 0.79 7.73 -5.84
C GLY A 114 2.09 6.98 -6.16
N ARG A 115 3.14 7.67 -6.63
CA ARG A 115 4.46 7.07 -6.94
C ARG A 115 5.33 6.99 -5.69
N MET A 116 4.85 6.25 -4.70
CA MET A 116 5.34 6.27 -3.33
C MET A 116 6.81 5.89 -3.19
N LYS A 117 7.25 4.82 -3.84
CA LYS A 117 8.65 4.38 -3.81
C LYS A 117 9.62 5.44 -4.35
N GLU A 118 9.21 6.16 -5.40
CA GLU A 118 10.02 7.24 -5.96
C GLU A 118 9.98 8.50 -5.10
N ALA A 119 8.87 8.76 -4.43
CA ALA A 119 8.76 9.86 -3.46
C ALA A 119 9.70 9.66 -2.28
N ALA A 120 9.73 8.47 -1.68
CA ALA A 120 10.67 8.11 -0.61
C ALA A 120 12.13 8.31 -1.07
N ALA A 121 12.48 7.81 -2.27
CA ALA A 121 13.80 8.00 -2.86
C ALA A 121 14.17 9.48 -3.11
N ALA A 122 13.18 10.34 -3.40
CA ALA A 122 13.39 11.77 -3.58
C ALA A 122 13.60 12.50 -2.24
N PHE A 123 12.92 12.11 -1.17
CA PHE A 123 13.04 12.73 0.15
C PHE A 123 14.30 12.31 0.90
N LEU A 124 14.77 11.08 0.73
CA LEU A 124 15.89 10.52 1.50
C LEU A 124 17.20 11.32 1.42
N PRO A 125 17.67 11.82 0.25
CA PRO A 125 18.86 12.67 0.18
C PRO A 125 18.68 13.99 0.93
N LEU A 126 17.48 14.58 0.87
CA LEU A 126 17.15 15.81 1.61
C LEU A 126 17.26 15.57 3.12
N TYR A 127 16.65 14.49 3.60
CA TYR A 127 16.71 14.12 5.00
C TYR A 127 18.15 13.94 5.51
N ARG A 128 18.99 13.24 4.72
CA ARG A 128 20.39 13.01 5.08
C ARG A 128 21.23 14.30 5.13
N ALA A 129 20.84 15.32 4.38
CA ALA A 129 21.50 16.62 4.33
C ALA A 129 20.95 17.63 5.36
N THR A 130 19.86 17.29 6.05
CA THR A 130 19.17 18.20 6.98
C THR A 130 19.60 17.90 8.42
N ASP A 131 19.72 18.94 9.27
CA ASP A 131 19.96 18.75 10.70
C ASP A 131 18.87 17.87 11.33
N PRO A 132 19.22 16.73 11.94
CA PRO A 132 18.26 15.78 12.52
C PRO A 132 17.34 16.40 13.58
N ALA A 133 17.73 17.49 14.23
CA ALA A 133 16.93 18.17 15.25
C ALA A 133 15.94 19.19 14.67
N SER A 134 16.07 19.55 13.39
CA SER A 134 15.26 20.59 12.75
C SER A 134 13.81 20.15 12.49
N ALA A 135 12.92 21.14 12.35
CA ALA A 135 11.53 20.91 11.93
C ALA A 135 11.45 20.29 10.52
N ASP A 136 12.38 20.65 9.63
CA ASP A 136 12.43 20.08 8.27
C ASP A 136 12.78 18.59 8.29
N ALA A 137 13.73 18.17 9.14
CA ALA A 137 14.03 16.75 9.31
C ALA A 137 12.83 15.96 9.84
N GLN A 138 12.06 16.55 10.75
CA GLN A 138 10.82 15.93 11.25
C GLN A 138 9.78 15.76 10.14
N ARG A 139 9.56 16.81 9.35
CA ARG A 139 8.65 16.75 8.20
C ARG A 139 9.09 15.69 7.17
N LEU A 140 10.40 15.63 6.89
CA LEU A 140 10.96 14.65 5.96
C LEU A 140 10.81 13.21 6.47
N ARG A 141 11.04 12.95 7.78
CA ARG A 141 10.79 11.62 8.38
C ARG A 141 9.36 11.17 8.15
N LEU A 142 8.40 12.04 8.44
CA LEU A 142 7.00 11.72 8.24
C LEU A 142 6.70 11.43 6.76
N LEU A 143 7.19 12.29 5.84
CA LEU A 143 6.99 12.09 4.40
C LEU A 143 7.63 10.80 3.89
N ILE A 144 8.83 10.45 4.36
CA ILE A 144 9.50 9.18 4.01
C ILE A 144 8.69 8.01 4.57
N GLY A 145 8.36 8.02 5.87
CA GLY A 145 7.61 6.94 6.49
C GLY A 145 6.25 6.70 5.84
N MET A 146 5.52 7.77 5.50
CA MET A 146 4.24 7.68 4.79
C MET A 146 4.41 7.21 3.34
N ALA A 147 5.51 7.59 2.67
CA ALA A 147 5.81 7.13 1.33
C ALA A 147 6.21 5.64 1.32
N ASP A 148 7.03 5.20 2.27
CA ASP A 148 7.41 3.79 2.42
C ASP A 148 6.17 2.94 2.78
N TYR A 149 5.30 3.42 3.68
CA TYR A 149 4.01 2.78 3.96
C TYR A 149 3.15 2.63 2.70
N GLY A 150 2.97 3.72 1.95
CA GLY A 150 2.21 3.69 0.70
C GLY A 150 2.87 2.88 -0.44
N ALA A 151 4.16 2.60 -0.32
CA ALA A 151 4.92 1.70 -1.21
C ALA A 151 4.89 0.23 -0.74
N GLU A 152 4.18 -0.06 0.35
CA GLU A 152 4.12 -1.36 1.03
C GLU A 152 5.49 -1.84 1.55
N ASP A 153 6.46 -0.92 1.67
CA ASP A 153 7.73 -1.19 2.33
C ASP A 153 7.61 -0.89 3.83
N TYR A 154 6.79 -1.70 4.49
CA TYR A 154 6.41 -1.50 5.89
C TYR A 154 7.61 -1.53 6.83
N ALA A 155 8.59 -2.39 6.55
CA ALA A 155 9.79 -2.48 7.37
C ALA A 155 10.64 -1.19 7.31
N ALA A 156 10.74 -0.57 6.13
CA ALA A 156 11.42 0.71 5.96
C ALA A 156 10.64 1.87 6.60
N ALA A 157 9.31 1.82 6.60
CA ALA A 157 8.45 2.85 7.19
C ALA A 157 8.59 2.97 8.71
N VAL A 158 8.72 1.83 9.43
CA VAL A 158 8.70 1.75 10.91
C VAL A 158 9.66 2.72 11.59
N PRO A 159 10.96 2.80 11.28
CA PRO A 159 11.89 3.69 12.00
C PRO A 159 11.52 5.16 11.82
N TYR A 160 11.12 5.57 10.62
CA TYR A 160 10.75 6.96 10.34
C TYR A 160 9.44 7.37 11.02
N LEU A 161 8.43 6.49 11.00
CA LEU A 161 7.15 6.74 11.67
C LEU A 161 7.32 6.76 13.19
N ARG A 162 8.13 5.88 13.77
CA ARG A 162 8.41 5.85 15.22
C ARG A 162 9.04 7.16 15.68
N ASP A 163 10.03 7.66 14.95
CA ASP A 163 10.69 8.94 15.27
C ASP A 163 9.73 10.12 15.11
N ALA A 164 8.85 10.11 14.10
CA ALA A 164 7.83 11.13 13.92
C ALA A 164 6.83 11.14 15.09
N MET A 165 6.40 9.95 15.55
CA MET A 165 5.48 9.80 16.68
C MET A 165 6.04 10.29 18.01
N ALA A 166 7.33 10.10 18.25
CA ALA A 166 7.97 10.55 19.50
C ALA A 166 7.81 12.07 19.74
N ARG A 167 7.58 12.83 18.68
CA ARG A 167 7.44 14.30 18.72
C ARG A 167 5.99 14.79 18.67
N ASP A 168 5.08 13.99 18.14
CA ASP A 168 3.64 14.27 18.14
C ASP A 168 2.86 13.08 18.75
N PRO A 169 2.96 12.90 20.07
CA PRO A 169 2.40 11.73 20.73
C PRO A 169 0.87 11.71 20.78
N GLN A 170 0.19 12.78 20.41
CA GLN A 170 -1.27 12.86 20.42
C GLN A 170 -1.90 12.46 19.06
N ASN A 171 -1.11 12.23 18.02
CA ASN A 171 -1.59 11.98 16.67
C ASN A 171 -1.98 10.51 16.48
N LEU A 172 -3.25 10.20 16.75
CA LEU A 172 -3.79 8.85 16.60
C LEU A 172 -3.66 8.29 15.17
N PRO A 173 -4.02 9.01 14.08
CA PRO A 173 -3.85 8.50 12.72
C PRO A 173 -2.43 8.02 12.41
N TYR A 174 -1.42 8.75 12.82
CA TYR A 174 -0.03 8.33 12.58
C TYR A 174 0.38 7.12 13.40
N ARG A 175 -0.16 6.97 14.63
CA ARG A 175 0.06 5.78 15.45
C ARG A 175 -0.54 4.54 14.79
N LEU A 176 -1.73 4.65 14.24
CA LEU A 176 -2.36 3.54 13.50
C LEU A 176 -1.52 3.14 12.28
N VAL A 177 -1.01 4.12 11.50
CA VAL A 177 -0.11 3.81 10.37
C VAL A 177 1.18 3.12 10.83
N LEU A 178 1.75 3.53 12.00
CA LEU A 178 2.89 2.83 12.59
C LEU A 178 2.52 1.40 13.02
N ALA A 179 1.39 1.21 13.69
CA ALA A 179 0.94 -0.12 14.10
C ALA A 179 0.71 -1.04 12.88
N HIS A 180 0.06 -0.56 11.83
CA HIS A 180 -0.06 -1.27 10.55
C HIS A 180 1.30 -1.64 9.96
N SER A 181 2.24 -0.68 9.92
CA SER A 181 3.59 -0.95 9.42
C SER A 181 4.31 -2.02 10.23
N CYS A 182 4.16 -2.00 11.56
CA CYS A 182 4.70 -3.02 12.46
C CYS A 182 4.06 -4.39 12.21
N LEU A 183 2.74 -4.46 12.05
CA LEU A 183 2.00 -5.70 11.79
C LEU A 183 2.46 -6.35 10.49
N TRP A 184 2.40 -5.62 9.37
CA TRP A 184 2.77 -6.14 8.05
C TRP A 184 4.27 -6.42 7.90
N SER A 185 5.13 -5.80 8.73
CA SER A 185 6.55 -6.16 8.83
C SER A 185 6.84 -7.25 9.87
N LYS A 186 5.80 -7.88 10.45
CA LYS A 186 5.86 -8.95 11.45
C LYS A 186 6.57 -8.55 12.75
N GLN A 187 6.53 -7.27 13.09
CA GLN A 187 7.05 -6.73 14.33
C GLN A 187 5.93 -6.66 15.38
N TYR A 188 5.36 -7.79 15.78
CA TYR A 188 4.13 -7.86 16.59
C TYR A 188 4.25 -7.15 17.94
N GLN A 189 5.40 -7.25 18.61
CA GLN A 189 5.63 -6.50 19.85
C GLN A 189 5.52 -4.99 19.64
N CYS A 190 5.99 -4.49 18.50
CA CYS A 190 5.83 -3.07 18.14
C CYS A 190 4.35 -2.67 18.03
N VAL A 191 3.49 -3.55 17.49
CA VAL A 191 2.03 -3.31 17.45
C VAL A 191 1.49 -3.12 18.84
N LEU A 192 1.82 -4.05 19.76
CA LEU A 192 1.35 -4.01 21.14
C LEU A 192 1.88 -2.78 21.90
N ASP A 193 3.13 -2.39 21.68
CA ASP A 193 3.71 -1.19 22.28
C ASP A 193 2.97 0.07 21.83
N VAL A 194 2.64 0.18 20.54
CA VAL A 194 1.86 1.31 19.99
C VAL A 194 0.42 1.26 20.52
N TYR A 195 -0.20 0.10 20.59
CA TYR A 195 -1.52 -0.10 21.16
C TYR A 195 -1.61 0.39 22.61
N HIS A 196 -0.67 -0.02 23.48
CA HIS A 196 -0.62 0.45 24.87
C HIS A 196 -0.43 1.98 24.97
N GLN A 197 0.34 2.58 24.03
CA GLN A 197 0.47 4.02 23.96
C GLN A 197 -0.85 4.71 23.56
N ILE A 198 -1.64 4.12 22.64
CA ILE A 198 -2.98 4.63 22.28
C ILE A 198 -3.90 4.60 23.51
N LEU A 199 -3.94 3.48 24.23
CA LEU A 199 -4.73 3.36 25.44
C LEU A 199 -4.33 4.38 26.51
N SER A 200 -3.04 4.65 26.69
CA SER A 200 -2.53 5.63 27.67
C SER A 200 -2.98 7.07 27.40
N LEU A 201 -3.41 7.35 26.17
CA LEU A 201 -3.98 8.65 25.76
C LEU A 201 -5.51 8.70 25.97
N ASN A 202 -6.11 7.67 26.56
CA ASN A 202 -7.57 7.47 26.63
C ASN A 202 -8.24 7.56 25.25
N ALA A 203 -7.53 7.16 24.21
CA ALA A 203 -8.04 7.09 22.86
C ALA A 203 -8.59 5.67 22.61
N GLU A 204 -9.92 5.53 22.65
CA GLU A 204 -10.57 4.30 22.21
C GLU A 204 -10.58 4.25 20.69
N SER A 205 -10.14 3.13 20.11
CA SER A 205 -10.08 2.93 18.66
C SER A 205 -10.28 1.47 18.32
N ALA A 206 -11.40 1.17 17.68
CA ALA A 206 -11.67 -0.18 17.18
C ALA A 206 -10.58 -0.69 16.24
N GLU A 207 -10.01 0.19 15.41
CA GLU A 207 -8.90 -0.17 14.53
C GLU A 207 -7.63 -0.54 15.32
N ALA A 208 -7.33 0.17 16.42
CA ALA A 208 -6.20 -0.18 17.28
C ALA A 208 -6.41 -1.54 17.97
N ASP A 209 -7.63 -1.80 18.46
CA ASP A 209 -7.99 -3.10 19.05
C ASP A 209 -7.88 -4.23 18.02
N MET A 210 -8.36 -4.02 16.78
CA MET A 210 -8.23 -5.00 15.69
C MET A 210 -6.76 -5.31 15.38
N LEU A 211 -5.91 -4.29 15.25
CA LEU A 211 -4.47 -4.46 15.00
C LEU A 211 -3.77 -5.24 16.12
N ALA A 212 -4.14 -4.96 17.38
CA ALA A 212 -3.64 -5.72 18.51
C ALA A 212 -4.15 -7.18 18.47
N GLY A 213 -5.41 -7.39 18.11
CA GLY A 213 -6.01 -8.72 17.94
C GLY A 213 -5.28 -9.54 16.86
N GLU A 214 -5.01 -8.95 15.70
CA GLU A 214 -4.24 -9.59 14.64
C GLU A 214 -2.80 -9.92 15.08
N ALA A 215 -2.16 -9.02 15.83
CA ALA A 215 -0.81 -9.28 16.36
C ALA A 215 -0.80 -10.46 17.34
N TYR A 216 -1.80 -10.55 18.24
CA TYR A 216 -1.93 -11.68 19.15
C TYR A 216 -2.22 -13.00 18.42
N ASP A 217 -3.06 -13.00 17.37
CA ASP A 217 -3.32 -14.18 16.54
C ASP A 217 -2.03 -14.68 15.88
N GLU A 218 -1.25 -13.80 15.28
CA GLU A 218 0.04 -14.14 14.67
C GLU A 218 1.07 -14.66 15.72
N MET A 219 0.95 -14.20 16.96
CA MET A 219 1.74 -14.71 18.10
C MET A 219 1.17 -16.01 18.70
N ARG A 220 0.06 -16.52 18.18
CA ARG A 220 -0.66 -17.71 18.67
C ARG A 220 -1.26 -17.53 20.07
N ASP A 221 -1.59 -16.32 20.43
CA ASP A 221 -2.33 -16.01 21.66
C ASP A 221 -3.81 -15.78 21.34
N ASP A 222 -4.52 -16.88 21.05
CA ASP A 222 -5.91 -16.86 20.59
C ASP A 222 -6.85 -16.20 21.61
N ASN A 223 -6.56 -16.31 22.92
CA ASN A 223 -7.43 -15.72 23.95
C ASN A 223 -7.34 -14.20 23.94
N ASP A 224 -6.14 -13.65 23.90
CA ASP A 224 -5.93 -12.21 23.84
C ASP A 224 -6.39 -11.66 22.50
N ALA A 225 -6.18 -12.38 21.39
CA ALA A 225 -6.70 -12.02 20.07
C ALA A 225 -8.23 -11.86 20.08
N ILE A 226 -8.97 -12.85 20.56
CA ILE A 226 -10.43 -12.80 20.68
C ILE A 226 -10.88 -11.65 21.61
N GLN A 227 -10.17 -11.45 22.72
CA GLN A 227 -10.50 -10.37 23.64
C GLN A 227 -10.35 -8.99 22.98
N GLN A 228 -9.30 -8.78 22.18
CA GLN A 228 -9.11 -7.51 21.47
C GLN A 228 -10.18 -7.29 20.40
N PHE A 229 -10.52 -8.29 19.60
CA PHE A 229 -11.62 -8.17 18.65
C PHE A 229 -12.97 -7.92 19.35
N ARG A 230 -13.23 -8.51 20.51
CA ARG A 230 -14.42 -8.18 21.32
C ARG A 230 -14.41 -6.74 21.83
N ASN A 231 -13.25 -6.18 22.16
CA ASN A 231 -13.11 -4.78 22.51
C ASN A 231 -13.41 -3.89 21.29
N ALA A 232 -12.85 -4.22 20.13
CA ALA A 232 -13.11 -3.51 18.87
C ALA A 232 -14.62 -3.45 18.55
N VAL A 233 -15.33 -4.59 18.67
CA VAL A 233 -16.79 -4.66 18.49
C VAL A 233 -17.55 -3.75 19.46
N LYS A 234 -17.07 -3.62 20.71
CA LYS A 234 -17.70 -2.71 21.69
C LYS A 234 -17.50 -1.24 21.36
N VAL A 235 -16.32 -0.89 20.83
CA VAL A 235 -15.96 0.49 20.50
C VAL A 235 -16.70 0.94 19.25
N ASP A 236 -16.64 0.19 18.18
CA ASP A 236 -17.40 0.47 16.95
C ASP A 236 -17.74 -0.84 16.19
N PRO A 237 -18.96 -1.36 16.35
CA PRO A 237 -19.39 -2.58 15.68
C PRO A 237 -19.58 -2.44 14.16
N LYS A 238 -19.45 -1.21 13.60
CA LYS A 238 -19.65 -0.94 12.17
C LYS A 238 -18.36 -0.87 11.38
N VAL A 239 -17.20 -0.93 12.04
CA VAL A 239 -15.92 -0.96 11.34
C VAL A 239 -15.87 -2.23 10.48
N PRO A 240 -15.65 -2.09 9.16
CA PRO A 240 -15.53 -3.24 8.27
C PRO A 240 -14.44 -4.20 8.75
N GLY A 241 -14.75 -5.49 8.78
CA GLY A 241 -13.83 -6.54 9.20
C GLY A 241 -13.81 -6.82 10.70
N VAL A 242 -14.41 -5.98 11.57
CA VAL A 242 -14.39 -6.18 13.02
C VAL A 242 -15.09 -7.47 13.43
N HIS A 243 -16.27 -7.72 12.88
CA HIS A 243 -17.03 -8.95 13.12
C HIS A 243 -16.42 -10.13 12.37
N PHE A 244 -15.84 -9.91 11.17
CA PHE A 244 -15.15 -10.96 10.44
C PHE A 244 -13.95 -11.49 11.24
N GLY A 245 -13.08 -10.63 11.77
CA GLY A 245 -11.91 -11.04 12.56
C GLY A 245 -12.30 -11.84 13.80
N LEU A 246 -13.30 -11.36 14.57
CA LEU A 246 -13.82 -12.10 15.73
C LEU A 246 -14.42 -13.45 15.30
N GLY A 247 -15.26 -13.45 14.27
CA GLY A 247 -15.89 -14.66 13.75
C GLY A 247 -14.90 -15.70 13.27
N TYR A 248 -13.83 -15.27 12.61
CA TYR A 248 -12.77 -16.16 12.10
C TYR A 248 -12.00 -16.85 13.24
N LEU A 249 -11.61 -16.12 14.28
CA LEU A 249 -10.94 -16.69 15.45
C LEU A 249 -11.83 -17.70 16.18
N LEU A 250 -13.12 -17.38 16.35
CA LEU A 250 -14.10 -18.28 16.94
C LEU A 250 -14.32 -19.54 16.08
N TRP A 251 -14.36 -19.38 14.75
CA TRP A 251 -14.48 -20.47 13.79
C TRP A 251 -13.26 -21.41 13.86
N CYS A 252 -12.05 -20.86 13.95
CA CYS A 252 -10.83 -21.64 14.15
C CYS A 252 -10.87 -22.45 15.46
N ARG A 253 -11.46 -21.89 16.52
CA ARG A 253 -11.68 -22.58 17.80
C ARG A 253 -12.84 -23.56 17.82
N ASN A 254 -13.62 -23.64 16.73
CA ASN A 254 -14.85 -24.43 16.64
C ASN A 254 -15.99 -23.92 17.53
N ASP A 255 -15.97 -22.63 17.91
CA ASP A 255 -17.06 -21.94 18.61
C ASP A 255 -18.07 -21.43 17.54
N LEU A 256 -18.72 -22.38 16.84
CA LEU A 256 -19.40 -22.16 15.55
C LEU A 256 -20.66 -21.31 15.68
N GLU A 257 -21.42 -21.43 16.78
CA GLU A 257 -22.62 -20.64 17.00
C GLU A 257 -22.32 -19.14 17.11
N GLU A 258 -21.29 -18.77 17.90
CA GLU A 258 -20.88 -17.38 18.02
C GLU A 258 -20.23 -16.91 16.71
N ALA A 259 -19.42 -17.76 16.05
CA ALA A 259 -18.80 -17.45 14.75
C ALA A 259 -19.87 -17.11 13.69
N ALA A 260 -20.91 -17.93 13.54
CA ALA A 260 -22.02 -17.68 12.61
C ALA A 260 -22.70 -16.34 12.88
N GLN A 261 -22.94 -16.00 14.16
CA GLN A 261 -23.51 -14.71 14.54
C GLN A 261 -22.61 -13.53 14.11
N GLN A 262 -21.29 -13.65 14.34
CA GLN A 262 -20.36 -12.60 13.95
C GLN A 262 -20.30 -12.43 12.43
N PHE A 263 -20.21 -13.51 11.67
CA PHE A 263 -20.22 -13.44 10.20
C PHE A 263 -21.55 -12.89 9.66
N GLN A 264 -22.68 -13.20 10.29
CA GLN A 264 -23.97 -12.60 9.97
C GLN A 264 -23.96 -11.08 10.15
N LEU A 265 -23.37 -10.58 11.24
CA LEU A 265 -23.25 -9.16 11.52
C LEU A 265 -22.31 -8.48 10.50
N GLU A 266 -21.19 -9.12 10.15
CA GLU A 266 -20.31 -8.59 9.09
C GLU A 266 -21.04 -8.52 7.75
N ALA A 267 -21.73 -9.56 7.35
CA ALA A 267 -22.51 -9.61 6.11
C ALA A 267 -23.68 -8.60 6.07
N ALA A 268 -24.13 -8.12 7.24
CA ALA A 268 -25.08 -7.02 7.35
C ALA A 268 -24.40 -5.65 7.23
N ASN A 269 -23.21 -5.47 7.84
CA ASN A 269 -22.42 -4.26 7.75
C ASN A 269 -21.81 -4.05 6.35
N VAL A 270 -21.32 -5.15 5.75
CA VAL A 270 -20.67 -5.17 4.43
C VAL A 270 -21.38 -6.17 3.51
N PRO A 271 -22.53 -5.81 2.89
CA PRO A 271 -23.40 -6.76 2.17
C PRO A 271 -22.77 -7.47 0.97
N ARG A 272 -21.62 -6.99 0.48
CA ARG A 272 -20.85 -7.57 -0.63
C ARG A 272 -19.61 -8.35 -0.17
N ASP A 273 -19.43 -8.53 1.12
CA ASP A 273 -18.36 -9.37 1.64
C ASP A 273 -18.68 -10.84 1.39
N ALA A 274 -18.15 -11.36 0.28
CA ALA A 274 -18.33 -12.77 -0.10
C ALA A 274 -17.66 -13.72 0.91
N GLN A 275 -16.58 -13.29 1.55
CA GLN A 275 -15.84 -14.10 2.50
C GLN A 275 -16.62 -14.28 3.80
N ALA A 276 -17.19 -13.20 4.35
CA ALA A 276 -18.04 -13.29 5.53
C ALA A 276 -19.26 -14.21 5.29
N VAL A 277 -19.90 -14.12 4.12
CA VAL A 277 -21.01 -15.00 3.76
C VAL A 277 -20.57 -16.45 3.63
N ALA A 278 -19.38 -16.71 3.06
CA ALA A 278 -18.83 -18.05 2.93
C ALA A 278 -18.56 -18.72 4.29
N TYR A 279 -17.87 -18.01 5.20
CA TYR A 279 -17.62 -18.55 6.55
C TYR A 279 -18.90 -18.67 7.40
N TRP A 280 -19.89 -17.80 7.17
CA TRP A 280 -21.22 -18.00 7.77
C TRP A 280 -21.84 -19.29 7.29
N ALA A 281 -21.84 -19.55 5.96
CA ALA A 281 -22.37 -20.77 5.39
C ALA A 281 -21.68 -22.04 5.92
N ASP A 282 -20.34 -22.05 5.98
CA ASP A 282 -19.56 -23.17 6.53
C ASP A 282 -19.87 -23.37 8.03
N SER A 283 -20.03 -22.29 8.79
CA SER A 283 -20.42 -22.40 10.20
C SER A 283 -21.77 -23.09 10.36
N GLU A 284 -22.79 -22.69 9.57
CA GLU A 284 -24.10 -23.34 9.57
C GLU A 284 -24.03 -24.81 9.14
N LEU A 285 -23.22 -25.10 8.11
CA LEU A 285 -23.02 -26.47 7.63
C LEU A 285 -22.36 -27.35 8.69
N ARG A 286 -21.33 -26.85 9.37
CA ARG A 286 -20.65 -27.56 10.48
C ARG A 286 -21.54 -27.72 11.71
N LEU A 287 -22.49 -26.81 11.93
CA LEU A 287 -23.57 -26.94 12.93
C LEU A 287 -24.65 -27.92 12.51
N ASN A 288 -24.48 -28.62 11.38
CA ASN A 288 -25.44 -29.55 10.81
C ASN A 288 -26.80 -28.89 10.45
N GLN A 289 -26.76 -27.66 9.92
CA GLN A 289 -27.91 -26.88 9.48
C GLN A 289 -27.86 -26.68 7.94
N PRO A 290 -27.97 -27.74 7.12
CA PRO A 290 -27.81 -27.66 5.68
C PRO A 290 -28.84 -26.76 4.97
N GLU A 291 -30.04 -26.66 5.52
CA GLU A 291 -31.12 -25.80 5.01
C GLU A 291 -30.77 -24.29 5.15
N ALA A 292 -30.09 -23.92 6.22
CA ALA A 292 -29.61 -22.57 6.44
C ALA A 292 -28.35 -22.31 5.59
N ALA A 293 -27.45 -23.28 5.48
CA ALA A 293 -26.19 -23.16 4.77
C ALA A 293 -26.36 -22.96 3.26
N ARG A 294 -27.24 -23.74 2.59
CA ARG A 294 -27.37 -23.74 1.12
C ARG A 294 -27.60 -22.34 0.51
N PRO A 295 -28.59 -21.55 0.95
CA PRO A 295 -28.81 -20.22 0.38
C PRO A 295 -27.62 -19.27 0.61
N LEU A 296 -26.85 -19.47 1.69
CA LEU A 296 -25.65 -18.68 1.99
C LEU A 296 -24.49 -19.07 1.07
N VAL A 297 -24.28 -20.37 0.82
CA VAL A 297 -23.29 -20.85 -0.16
C VAL A 297 -23.60 -20.27 -1.54
N GLU A 298 -24.85 -20.35 -1.99
CA GLU A 298 -25.28 -19.82 -3.28
C GLU A 298 -25.06 -18.30 -3.36
N ARG A 299 -25.35 -17.57 -2.28
CA ARG A 299 -25.09 -16.12 -2.18
C ARG A 299 -23.59 -15.83 -2.24
N ALA A 300 -22.74 -16.57 -1.52
CA ALA A 300 -21.30 -16.39 -1.54
C ALA A 300 -20.73 -16.57 -2.96
N LEU A 301 -21.17 -17.61 -3.68
CA LEU A 301 -20.79 -17.87 -5.07
C LEU A 301 -21.29 -16.80 -6.05
N GLN A 302 -22.48 -16.22 -5.83
CA GLN A 302 -22.96 -15.09 -6.62
C GLN A 302 -22.12 -13.82 -6.41
N LEU A 303 -21.59 -13.62 -5.20
CA LEU A 303 -20.73 -12.48 -4.88
C LEU A 303 -19.30 -12.67 -5.42
N ASN A 304 -18.74 -13.87 -5.27
CA ASN A 304 -17.42 -14.23 -5.76
C ASN A 304 -17.29 -15.76 -5.96
N ASP A 305 -17.26 -16.22 -7.19
CA ASP A 305 -17.12 -17.63 -7.55
C ASP A 305 -15.66 -18.13 -7.60
N ALA A 306 -14.70 -17.25 -7.30
CA ALA A 306 -13.28 -17.58 -7.23
C ALA A 306 -12.80 -18.00 -5.83
N GLN A 307 -13.70 -18.21 -4.88
CA GLN A 307 -13.40 -18.75 -3.54
C GLN A 307 -13.62 -20.26 -3.53
N ASP A 308 -12.71 -21.02 -2.94
CA ASP A 308 -12.75 -22.49 -2.85
C ASP A 308 -13.76 -23.00 -1.83
N LEU A 309 -13.84 -22.35 -0.64
CA LEU A 309 -14.70 -22.78 0.47
C LEU A 309 -16.18 -22.94 0.07
N PRO A 310 -16.84 -21.98 -0.59
CA PRO A 310 -18.24 -22.17 -0.99
C PRO A 310 -18.45 -23.33 -1.99
N TRP A 311 -17.48 -23.63 -2.87
CA TRP A 311 -17.56 -24.79 -3.76
C TRP A 311 -17.38 -26.11 -3.01
N LEU A 312 -16.50 -26.13 -1.99
CA LEU A 312 -16.37 -27.28 -1.10
C LEU A 312 -17.69 -27.56 -0.36
N ASP A 313 -18.30 -26.52 0.20
CA ASP A 313 -19.56 -26.61 0.94
C ASP A 313 -20.72 -27.04 0.05
N LEU A 314 -20.81 -26.50 -1.18
CA LEU A 314 -21.81 -26.92 -2.16
C LEU A 314 -21.67 -28.41 -2.47
N GLY A 315 -20.45 -28.88 -2.72
CA GLY A 315 -20.16 -30.28 -2.94
C GLY A 315 -20.53 -31.17 -1.74
N ILE A 316 -20.34 -30.70 -0.50
CA ILE A 316 -20.79 -31.40 0.71
C ILE A 316 -22.31 -31.50 0.76
N LEU A 317 -23.02 -30.39 0.50
CA LEU A 317 -24.49 -30.32 0.48
C LEU A 317 -25.05 -31.22 -0.59
N ASP A 318 -24.51 -31.22 -1.81
CA ASP A 318 -24.98 -32.04 -2.92
C ASP A 318 -24.67 -33.52 -2.72
N SER A 319 -23.50 -33.85 -2.19
CA SER A 319 -23.16 -35.22 -1.80
C SER A 319 -24.12 -35.78 -0.74
N SER A 320 -24.49 -34.96 0.23
CA SER A 320 -25.43 -35.33 1.29
C SER A 320 -26.87 -35.53 0.77
N ALA A 321 -27.24 -34.76 -0.25
CA ALA A 321 -28.54 -34.89 -0.95
C ALA A 321 -28.56 -36.02 -1.98
N GLY A 322 -27.44 -36.72 -2.25
CA GLY A 322 -27.34 -37.78 -3.25
C GLY A 322 -27.12 -37.28 -4.68
N HIS A 323 -26.91 -35.99 -4.89
CA HIS A 323 -26.62 -35.38 -6.19
C HIS A 323 -25.12 -35.57 -6.52
N ASN A 324 -24.70 -36.81 -6.68
CA ASN A 324 -23.30 -37.21 -6.72
C ASN A 324 -22.50 -36.58 -7.88
N ASP A 325 -23.11 -36.42 -9.06
CA ASP A 325 -22.43 -35.82 -10.22
C ASP A 325 -22.20 -34.31 -10.03
N ASP A 326 -23.16 -33.63 -9.42
CA ASP A 326 -23.04 -32.22 -9.05
C ASP A 326 -21.97 -32.06 -7.98
N ALA A 327 -21.99 -32.88 -6.93
CA ALA A 327 -20.98 -32.87 -5.88
C ALA A 327 -19.55 -33.09 -6.43
N ILE A 328 -19.37 -34.03 -7.38
CA ILE A 328 -18.05 -34.22 -8.01
C ILE A 328 -17.61 -32.98 -8.78
N ARG A 329 -18.52 -32.33 -9.51
CA ARG A 329 -18.22 -31.09 -10.24
C ARG A 329 -17.79 -29.98 -9.30
N ASP A 330 -18.51 -29.81 -8.20
CA ASP A 330 -18.28 -28.73 -7.24
C ASP A 330 -16.98 -28.94 -6.44
N PHE A 331 -16.72 -30.17 -5.96
CA PHE A 331 -15.42 -30.50 -5.38
C PHE A 331 -14.26 -30.32 -6.36
N LYS A 332 -14.44 -30.63 -7.65
CA LYS A 332 -13.39 -30.37 -8.66
C LYS A 332 -13.19 -28.87 -8.91
N ARG A 333 -14.23 -28.06 -8.76
CA ARG A 333 -14.07 -26.60 -8.80
C ARG A 333 -13.29 -26.10 -7.59
N ALA A 334 -13.59 -26.59 -6.38
CA ALA A 334 -12.81 -26.32 -5.19
C ALA A 334 -11.35 -26.78 -5.34
N GLU A 335 -11.09 -28.00 -5.84
CA GLU A 335 -9.75 -28.52 -6.15
C GLU A 335 -8.97 -27.59 -7.09
N HIS A 336 -9.64 -27.08 -8.12
CA HIS A 336 -9.00 -26.16 -9.07
C HIS A 336 -8.58 -24.82 -8.43
N LEU A 337 -9.37 -24.31 -7.50
CA LEU A 337 -9.12 -23.05 -6.78
C LEU A 337 -8.09 -23.23 -5.67
N ALA A 338 -8.15 -24.34 -4.96
CA ALA A 338 -7.24 -24.68 -3.86
C ALA A 338 -6.67 -26.11 -4.04
N PRO A 339 -5.72 -26.34 -4.96
CA PRO A 339 -5.18 -27.66 -5.26
C PRO A 339 -4.35 -28.27 -4.13
N SER A 340 -3.99 -27.49 -3.13
CA SER A 340 -3.27 -27.93 -1.94
C SER A 340 -4.16 -28.18 -0.71
N ASP A 341 -5.48 -28.02 -0.85
CA ASP A 341 -6.41 -28.32 0.25
C ASP A 341 -6.65 -29.83 0.35
N ALA A 342 -6.08 -30.43 1.39
CA ALA A 342 -6.22 -31.86 1.66
C ALA A 342 -7.69 -32.28 1.94
N GLN A 343 -8.55 -31.39 2.41
CA GLN A 343 -9.94 -31.65 2.71
C GLN A 343 -10.75 -31.91 1.43
N VAL A 344 -10.53 -31.11 0.39
CA VAL A 344 -11.19 -31.30 -0.91
C VAL A 344 -10.88 -32.68 -1.49
N HIS A 345 -9.60 -33.07 -1.51
CA HIS A 345 -9.18 -34.38 -2.00
C HIS A 345 -9.76 -35.52 -1.17
N TRP A 346 -9.81 -35.36 0.14
CA TRP A 346 -10.42 -36.36 1.03
C TRP A 346 -11.92 -36.52 0.77
N ARG A 347 -12.66 -35.42 0.55
CA ARG A 347 -14.09 -35.45 0.19
C ARG A 347 -14.32 -36.15 -1.13
N LEU A 348 -13.55 -35.80 -2.18
CA LEU A 348 -13.60 -36.48 -3.48
C LEU A 348 -13.31 -37.98 -3.35
N ALA A 349 -12.25 -38.33 -2.61
CA ALA A 349 -11.89 -39.72 -2.40
C ALA A 349 -13.02 -40.54 -1.76
N ARG A 350 -13.67 -40.00 -0.73
CA ARG A 350 -14.80 -40.63 -0.05
C ARG A 350 -16.04 -40.77 -0.98
N LEU A 351 -16.34 -39.73 -1.74
CA LEU A 351 -17.44 -39.78 -2.69
C LEU A 351 -17.18 -40.80 -3.79
N TYR A 352 -16.00 -40.83 -4.40
CA TYR A 352 -15.64 -41.87 -5.38
C TYR A 352 -15.69 -43.28 -4.80
N LEU A 353 -15.25 -43.45 -3.55
CA LEU A 353 -15.35 -44.78 -2.90
C LEU A 353 -16.78 -45.22 -2.70
N SER A 354 -17.70 -44.37 -2.30
CA SER A 354 -19.11 -44.66 -2.13
C SER A 354 -19.79 -45.02 -3.44
N LEU A 355 -19.33 -44.49 -4.57
CA LEU A 355 -19.78 -44.76 -5.92
C LEU A 355 -19.11 -45.99 -6.56
N GLY A 356 -18.24 -46.69 -5.82
CA GLY A 356 -17.50 -47.87 -6.34
C GLY A 356 -16.36 -47.53 -7.28
N ARG A 357 -16.01 -46.23 -7.47
CA ARG A 357 -14.94 -45.71 -8.34
C ARG A 357 -13.58 -45.80 -7.63
N ARG A 358 -13.14 -47.06 -7.37
CA ARG A 358 -12.00 -47.35 -6.50
C ARG A 358 -10.68 -46.74 -6.98
N SER A 359 -10.41 -46.75 -8.27
CA SER A 359 -9.16 -46.19 -8.82
C SER A 359 -9.05 -44.70 -8.57
N GLU A 360 -10.15 -43.97 -8.78
CA GLU A 360 -10.20 -42.51 -8.54
C GLU A 360 -10.12 -42.19 -7.05
N ALA A 361 -10.81 -42.97 -6.23
CA ALA A 361 -10.71 -42.82 -4.77
C ALA A 361 -9.27 -43.00 -4.26
N GLN A 362 -8.54 -44.00 -4.77
CA GLN A 362 -7.13 -44.25 -4.39
C GLN A 362 -6.22 -43.10 -4.83
N ALA A 363 -6.45 -42.53 -6.02
CA ALA A 363 -5.68 -41.39 -6.49
C ALA A 363 -5.86 -40.17 -5.57
N GLU A 364 -7.09 -39.84 -5.18
CA GLU A 364 -7.39 -38.71 -4.32
C GLU A 364 -6.92 -38.93 -2.88
N PHE A 365 -7.02 -40.14 -2.31
CA PHE A 365 -6.42 -40.47 -1.02
C PHE A 365 -4.89 -40.34 -1.03
N ALA A 366 -4.23 -40.69 -2.14
CA ALA A 366 -2.79 -40.50 -2.26
C ALA A 366 -2.40 -39.02 -2.24
N LYS A 367 -3.16 -38.15 -2.91
CA LYS A 367 -2.96 -36.70 -2.86
C LYS A 367 -3.12 -36.18 -1.41
N THR A 368 -4.23 -36.53 -0.75
CA THR A 368 -4.49 -36.16 0.65
C THR A 368 -3.30 -36.53 1.57
N LYS A 369 -2.82 -37.78 1.43
CA LYS A 369 -1.69 -38.25 2.23
C LYS A 369 -0.41 -37.45 2.00
N ASN A 370 -0.13 -37.11 0.73
CA ASN A 370 1.07 -36.35 0.37
C ASN A 370 1.00 -34.89 0.88
N LEU A 371 -0.17 -34.26 0.79
CA LEU A 371 -0.41 -32.90 1.28
C LEU A 371 -0.26 -32.84 2.79
N ASN A 372 -0.90 -33.74 3.55
CA ASN A 372 -0.76 -33.80 5.00
C ASN A 372 0.70 -34.07 5.45
N LYS A 373 1.45 -34.87 4.67
CA LYS A 373 2.87 -35.09 4.95
C LYS A 373 3.69 -33.82 4.76
N ALA A 374 3.47 -33.10 3.65
CA ALA A 374 4.16 -31.84 3.36
C ALA A 374 3.87 -30.77 4.40
N GLU A 375 2.61 -30.64 4.85
CA GLU A 375 2.20 -29.72 5.90
C GLU A 375 2.90 -30.03 7.22
N ASN A 376 2.93 -31.29 7.62
CA ASN A 376 3.65 -31.72 8.85
C ASN A 376 5.17 -31.46 8.76
N GLU A 377 5.79 -31.67 7.59
CA GLU A 377 7.21 -31.39 7.39
C GLU A 377 7.50 -29.88 7.50
N GLN A 378 6.64 -29.05 6.93
CA GLN A 378 6.75 -27.57 7.06
C GLN A 378 6.55 -27.10 8.52
N LEU A 379 5.61 -27.71 9.24
CA LEU A 379 5.40 -27.39 10.65
C LEU A 379 6.62 -27.74 11.49
N VAL A 380 7.22 -28.92 11.29
CA VAL A 380 8.45 -29.35 11.97
C VAL A 380 9.61 -28.41 11.64
N GLU A 381 9.74 -27.95 10.40
CA GLU A 381 10.78 -26.99 10.01
C GLU A 381 10.59 -25.62 10.67
N LYS A 382 9.36 -25.13 10.76
CA LYS A 382 9.04 -23.88 11.49
C LYS A 382 9.31 -23.95 12.99
N LEU A 383 9.17 -25.13 13.58
CA LEU A 383 9.41 -25.37 15.01
C LEU A 383 10.89 -25.67 15.35
N ARG A 384 11.77 -25.82 14.35
CA ARG A 384 13.21 -25.97 14.60
C ARG A 384 13.77 -24.71 15.25
N PRO A 385 14.52 -24.83 16.36
CA PRO A 385 15.19 -23.69 16.94
C PRO A 385 16.11 -23.05 15.90
N GLN A 386 15.94 -21.78 15.63
CA GLN A 386 16.90 -21.02 14.83
C GLN A 386 18.26 -21.12 15.51
N PRO A 387 19.37 -21.41 14.79
CA PRO A 387 20.69 -21.37 15.38
C PRO A 387 20.91 -19.96 15.94
N SER A 388 21.20 -19.88 17.23
CA SER A 388 21.53 -18.64 17.90
C SER A 388 22.68 -17.96 17.13
N THR A 389 22.41 -16.76 16.57
CA THR A 389 23.43 -15.90 15.96
C THR A 389 24.29 -15.21 17.03
N ASP A 390 24.50 -15.85 18.17
CA ASP A 390 25.55 -15.51 19.14
C ASP A 390 26.87 -16.09 18.67
N GLY A 391 27.48 -15.43 17.72
CA GLY A 391 28.80 -15.67 17.19
C GLY A 391 29.65 -14.41 17.29
N THR A 392 30.19 -14.19 18.48
CA THR A 392 31.56 -13.65 18.75
C THR A 392 32.22 -12.88 17.57
N HIS A 393 32.34 -11.59 17.66
CA HIS A 393 33.61 -10.82 17.85
C HIS A 393 33.36 -9.34 17.74
#